data_4180f8f89abbb829f6ff22b93a21ac99
#
_entry.id   4180f8f89abbb829f6ff22b93a21ac99
#
_cell.length_a   1.000
_cell.length_b   1.000
_cell.length_c   1.000
_cell.angle_alpha   90.00
_cell.angle_beta   90.00
_cell.angle_gamma   90.00
#
_symmetry.space_group_name_H-M   'P 1'
#
loop_
_entity.id
_entity.type
_entity.pdbx_description
1 polymer ?
#
loop_
_entity_poly.entity_id
_entity_poly.type
_entity_poly.pdbx_seq_one_letter_code
_entity_poly.pdbx_strand_id
1 'polypeptide(L)'
;MVYVISLASFVYTLFINAYNTNIGIYILQNITDNPSVTGVVTAVNSAFALLVGMFFGKISGVLKEYTLAFSILAAAAGYGVILFVPGMAGVYVASALCGVSLSCFMAMTSYLISVSVEKEAVAKASGMFSIIGGIGGLVAPIVLGNVATYVLGGNHPVNQFTIAFVGMLMFGIVVTISGRKMKEKNQ
;
A
#
# COMPACT_ATOMS: atom_id res chain seq x y z
N MET A 1 -3.88 -20.91 -2.60
CA MET A 1 -4.19 -19.52 -3.03
C MET A 1 -4.24 -18.56 -1.85
N VAL A 2 -5.06 -18.81 -0.82
CA VAL A 2 -5.22 -17.92 0.36
C VAL A 2 -3.90 -17.56 1.04
N TYR A 3 -3.00 -18.53 1.29
CA TYR A 3 -1.68 -18.26 1.89
C TYR A 3 -0.84 -17.26 1.10
N VAL A 4 -0.87 -17.35 -0.23
CA VAL A 4 -0.14 -16.42 -1.11
C VAL A 4 -0.72 -15.01 -1.01
N ILE A 5 -2.06 -14.88 -0.98
CA ILE A 5 -2.74 -13.59 -0.82
C ILE A 5 -2.45 -13.01 0.57
N SER A 6 -2.44 -13.83 1.62
CA SER A 6 -2.13 -13.39 2.98
C SER A 6 -0.66 -12.95 3.12
N LEU A 7 0.28 -13.65 2.49
CA LEU A 7 1.68 -13.24 2.46
C LEU A 7 1.87 -11.93 1.67
N ALA A 8 1.16 -11.78 0.55
CA ALA A 8 1.14 -10.52 -0.19
C ALA A 8 0.58 -9.37 0.66
N SER A 9 -0.44 -9.64 1.50
CA SER A 9 -0.95 -8.67 2.46
C SER A 9 0.08 -8.28 3.50
N PHE A 10 0.82 -9.24 4.05
CA PHE A 10 1.90 -8.96 5.00
C PHE A 10 2.94 -8.01 4.40
N VAL A 11 3.43 -8.30 3.21
CA VAL A 11 4.42 -7.46 2.52
C VAL A 11 3.85 -6.07 2.21
N TYR A 12 2.62 -6.02 1.70
CA TYR A 12 1.95 -4.75 1.41
C TYR A 12 1.78 -3.89 2.66
N THR A 13 1.22 -4.46 3.74
CA THR A 13 0.96 -3.72 4.98
C THR A 13 2.24 -3.31 5.68
N LEU A 14 3.30 -4.09 5.59
CA LEU A 14 4.61 -3.73 6.11
C LEU A 14 5.11 -2.42 5.46
N PHE A 15 5.05 -2.31 4.14
CA PHE A 15 5.54 -1.12 3.46
C PHE A 15 4.56 0.07 3.48
N ILE A 16 3.23 -0.15 3.33
CA ILE A 16 2.27 0.96 3.37
C ILE A 16 2.22 1.63 4.75
N ASN A 17 2.60 0.91 5.79
CA ASN A 17 2.67 1.46 7.14
C ASN A 17 3.77 2.51 7.31
N ALA A 18 4.80 2.54 6.44
CA ALA A 18 5.74 3.66 6.41
C ALA A 18 5.02 5.01 6.21
N TYR A 19 4.02 5.05 5.32
CA TYR A 19 3.19 6.24 5.12
C TYR A 19 2.36 6.54 6.36
N ASN A 20 1.59 5.57 6.86
CA ASN A 20 0.66 5.79 7.97
C ASN A 20 1.34 6.27 9.25
N THR A 21 2.55 5.79 9.54
CA THR A 21 3.27 6.13 10.76
C THR A 21 4.11 7.39 10.63
N ASN A 22 4.60 7.72 9.44
CA ASN A 22 5.60 8.79 9.29
C ASN A 22 5.10 10.02 8.57
N ILE A 23 3.94 10.00 7.91
CA ILE A 23 3.48 11.16 7.13
C ILE A 23 3.25 12.39 8.01
N GLY A 24 2.67 12.20 9.20
CA GLY A 24 2.48 13.30 10.16
C GLY A 24 3.80 13.87 10.67
N ILE A 25 4.75 12.99 10.99
CA ILE A 25 6.09 13.40 11.45
C ILE A 25 6.81 14.15 10.32
N TYR A 26 6.75 13.64 9.10
CA TYR A 26 7.36 14.28 7.94
C TYR A 26 6.82 15.70 7.70
N ILE A 27 5.50 15.89 7.78
CA ILE A 27 4.85 17.19 7.61
C ILE A 27 5.33 18.17 8.67
N LEU A 28 5.32 17.75 9.95
CA LEU A 28 5.70 18.63 11.06
C LEU A 28 7.20 18.96 11.07
N GLN A 29 8.04 18.07 10.58
CA GLN A 29 9.49 18.30 10.55
C GLN A 29 9.97 19.07 9.32
N ASN A 30 9.27 18.95 8.17
CA ASN A 30 9.81 19.43 6.90
C ASN A 30 8.93 20.47 6.18
N ILE A 31 7.67 20.66 6.62
CA ILE A 31 6.72 21.49 5.87
C ILE A 31 6.07 22.57 6.72
N THR A 32 5.50 22.24 7.89
CA THR A 32 4.76 23.18 8.72
C THR A 32 4.64 22.70 10.16
N ASP A 33 4.67 23.62 11.09
CA ASP A 33 4.47 23.34 12.52
C ASP A 33 2.99 23.17 12.92
N ASN A 34 2.06 23.24 11.95
CA ASN A 34 0.63 23.15 12.23
C ASN A 34 0.11 21.70 12.15
N PRO A 35 -0.23 21.06 13.29
CA PRO A 35 -0.72 19.68 13.31
C PRO A 35 -2.03 19.47 12.54
N SER A 36 -2.87 20.50 12.38
CA SER A 36 -4.14 20.40 11.67
C SER A 36 -3.95 20.01 10.19
N VAL A 37 -2.81 20.34 9.61
CA VAL A 37 -2.47 19.97 8.22
C VAL A 37 -2.36 18.48 8.05
N THR A 38 -1.87 17.74 9.03
CA THR A 38 -1.83 16.28 9.02
C THR A 38 -3.24 15.68 8.90
N GLY A 39 -4.21 16.28 9.61
CA GLY A 39 -5.62 15.89 9.51
C GLY A 39 -6.17 16.07 8.09
N VAL A 40 -5.88 17.21 7.45
CA VAL A 40 -6.29 17.47 6.05
C VAL A 40 -5.67 16.45 5.08
N VAL A 41 -4.39 16.16 5.24
CA VAL A 41 -3.67 15.16 4.42
C VAL A 41 -4.28 13.76 4.57
N THR A 42 -4.62 13.38 5.80
CA THR A 42 -5.32 12.10 6.07
C THR A 42 -6.72 12.09 5.46
N ALA A 43 -7.44 13.22 5.51
CA ALA A 43 -8.75 13.35 4.87
C ALA A 43 -8.65 13.19 3.34
N VAL A 44 -7.62 13.75 2.69
CA VAL A 44 -7.35 13.55 1.26
C VAL A 44 -7.12 12.07 0.96
N ASN A 45 -6.29 11.39 1.74
CA ASN A 45 -6.06 9.94 1.59
C ASN A 45 -7.39 9.16 1.66
N SER A 46 -8.20 9.42 2.68
CA SER A 46 -9.50 8.75 2.87
C SER A 46 -10.49 9.06 1.76
N ALA A 47 -10.56 10.31 1.28
CA ALA A 47 -11.44 10.71 0.20
C ALA A 47 -11.10 9.96 -1.10
N PHE A 48 -9.83 9.87 -1.47
CA PHE A 48 -9.41 9.10 -2.64
C PHE A 48 -9.62 7.59 -2.48
N ALA A 49 -9.44 7.05 -1.27
CA ALA A 49 -9.77 5.66 -0.98
C ALA A 49 -11.27 5.36 -1.16
N LEU A 50 -12.15 6.27 -0.70
CA LEU A 50 -13.60 6.15 -0.90
C LEU A 50 -13.98 6.23 -2.37
N LEU A 51 -13.46 7.21 -3.11
CA LEU A 51 -13.72 7.37 -4.55
C LEU A 51 -13.34 6.10 -5.32
N VAL A 52 -12.17 5.56 -5.06
CA VAL A 52 -11.71 4.32 -5.70
C VAL A 52 -12.59 3.14 -5.30
N GLY A 53 -12.99 3.03 -4.03
CA GLY A 53 -13.91 1.99 -3.58
C GLY A 53 -15.23 1.99 -4.34
N MET A 54 -15.81 3.18 -4.59
CA MET A 54 -17.06 3.36 -5.37
C MET A 54 -16.87 2.92 -6.84
N PHE A 55 -15.71 3.16 -7.44
CA PHE A 55 -15.45 2.85 -8.85
C PHE A 55 -14.65 1.56 -9.04
N PHE A 56 -14.40 0.80 -7.98
CA PHE A 56 -13.54 -0.39 -8.02
C PHE A 56 -13.97 -1.41 -9.09
N GLY A 57 -15.28 -1.64 -9.25
CA GLY A 57 -15.80 -2.55 -10.27
C GLY A 57 -15.40 -2.17 -11.69
N LYS A 58 -15.38 -0.86 -12.01
CA LYS A 58 -14.92 -0.36 -13.31
C LYS A 58 -13.41 -0.50 -13.46
N ILE A 59 -12.66 -0.14 -12.42
CA ILE A 59 -11.20 -0.23 -12.39
C ILE A 59 -10.76 -1.69 -12.57
N SER A 60 -11.30 -2.61 -11.80
CA SER A 60 -10.98 -4.03 -11.88
C SER A 60 -11.43 -4.66 -13.20
N GLY A 61 -12.54 -4.19 -13.79
CA GLY A 61 -13.00 -4.63 -15.10
C GLY A 61 -12.04 -4.27 -16.24
N VAL A 62 -11.36 -3.11 -16.15
CA VAL A 62 -10.36 -2.67 -17.13
C VAL A 62 -9.00 -3.33 -16.87
N LEU A 63 -8.54 -3.30 -15.62
CA LEU A 63 -7.19 -3.76 -15.25
C LEU A 63 -7.11 -5.29 -15.08
N LYS A 64 -8.23 -5.96 -14.81
CA LYS A 64 -8.32 -7.42 -14.63
C LYS A 64 -7.22 -7.96 -13.70
N GLU A 65 -6.37 -8.86 -14.17
CA GLU A 65 -5.28 -9.49 -13.43
C GLU A 65 -4.21 -8.49 -12.95
N TYR A 66 -4.13 -7.31 -13.57
CA TYR A 66 -3.16 -6.27 -13.20
C TYR A 66 -3.64 -5.34 -12.09
N THR A 67 -4.90 -5.48 -11.62
CA THR A 67 -5.46 -4.60 -10.58
C THR A 67 -4.63 -4.62 -9.29
N LEU A 68 -4.15 -5.80 -8.88
CA LEU A 68 -3.29 -5.94 -7.70
C LEU A 68 -1.92 -5.27 -7.92
N ALA A 69 -1.30 -5.46 -9.08
CA ALA A 69 -0.05 -4.81 -9.43
C ALA A 69 -0.20 -3.28 -9.48
N PHE A 70 -1.29 -2.79 -10.07
CA PHE A 70 -1.62 -1.37 -10.11
C PHE A 70 -1.73 -0.78 -8.70
N SER A 71 -2.41 -1.45 -7.77
CA SER A 71 -2.53 -0.96 -6.40
C SER A 71 -1.16 -0.80 -5.72
N ILE A 72 -0.27 -1.77 -5.86
CA ILE A 72 1.07 -1.74 -5.28
C ILE A 72 1.93 -0.64 -5.92
N LEU A 73 1.88 -0.53 -7.25
CA LEU A 73 2.63 0.49 -7.98
C LEU A 73 2.11 1.91 -7.71
N ALA A 74 0.81 2.07 -7.44
CA ALA A 74 0.26 3.35 -6.99
C ALA A 74 0.85 3.80 -5.64
N ALA A 75 1.05 2.87 -4.68
CA ALA A 75 1.77 3.19 -3.44
C ALA A 75 3.23 3.56 -3.71
N ALA A 76 3.92 2.80 -4.56
CA ALA A 76 5.29 3.13 -4.96
C ALA A 76 5.36 4.53 -5.59
N ALA A 77 4.44 4.87 -6.50
CA ALA A 77 4.37 6.21 -7.08
C ALA A 77 4.12 7.28 -6.00
N GLY A 78 3.27 7.02 -5.02
CA GLY A 78 3.04 7.90 -3.87
C GLY A 78 4.32 8.19 -3.09
N TYR A 79 5.10 7.16 -2.76
CA TYR A 79 6.41 7.34 -2.13
C TYR A 79 7.40 8.09 -3.02
N GLY A 80 7.43 7.78 -4.32
CA GLY A 80 8.26 8.51 -5.27
C GLY A 80 7.91 10.00 -5.30
N VAL A 81 6.62 10.36 -5.29
CA VAL A 81 6.19 11.77 -5.25
C VAL A 81 6.65 12.46 -3.97
N ILE A 82 6.53 11.84 -2.79
CA ILE A 82 7.06 12.43 -1.54
C ILE A 82 8.57 12.69 -1.60
N LEU A 83 9.32 11.77 -2.23
CA LEU A 83 10.78 11.85 -2.28
C LEU A 83 11.28 12.88 -3.30
N PHE A 84 10.58 13.03 -4.43
CA PHE A 84 11.07 13.83 -5.56
C PHE A 84 10.33 15.16 -5.76
N VAL A 85 9.14 15.33 -5.18
CA VAL A 85 8.34 16.56 -5.29
C VAL A 85 8.26 17.22 -3.91
N PRO A 86 9.10 18.23 -3.63
CA PRO A 86 9.11 18.88 -2.33
C PRO A 86 7.85 19.69 -2.08
N GLY A 87 7.53 19.87 -0.80
CA GLY A 87 6.46 20.74 -0.34
C GLY A 87 5.08 20.08 -0.29
N MET A 88 4.09 20.89 0.03
CA MET A 88 2.73 20.45 0.37
C MET A 88 2.01 19.79 -0.82
N ALA A 89 2.27 20.25 -2.04
CA ALA A 89 1.69 19.67 -3.25
C ALA A 89 2.08 18.18 -3.41
N GLY A 90 3.36 17.86 -3.20
CA GLY A 90 3.85 16.49 -3.22
C GLY A 90 3.17 15.61 -2.18
N VAL A 91 2.97 16.13 -0.96
CA VAL A 91 2.29 15.40 0.12
C VAL A 91 0.82 15.10 -0.23
N TYR A 92 0.08 16.06 -0.79
CA TYR A 92 -1.31 15.82 -1.19
C TYR A 92 -1.42 14.76 -2.31
N VAL A 93 -0.58 14.86 -3.34
CA VAL A 93 -0.57 13.87 -4.44
C VAL A 93 -0.19 12.48 -3.92
N ALA A 94 0.83 12.39 -3.08
CA ALA A 94 1.24 11.13 -2.47
C ALA A 94 0.13 10.52 -1.61
N SER A 95 -0.57 11.36 -0.81
CA SER A 95 -1.70 10.92 0.02
C SER A 95 -2.85 10.36 -0.82
N ALA A 96 -3.17 11.03 -1.93
CA ALA A 96 -4.17 10.55 -2.88
C ALA A 96 -3.77 9.20 -3.47
N LEU A 97 -2.52 9.05 -3.93
CA LEU A 97 -2.01 7.79 -4.50
C LEU A 97 -1.98 6.66 -3.47
N CYS A 98 -1.59 6.93 -2.22
CA CYS A 98 -1.63 5.94 -1.16
C CYS A 98 -3.07 5.52 -0.82
N GLY A 99 -4.03 6.45 -0.85
CA GLY A 99 -5.46 6.16 -0.69
C GLY A 99 -6.01 5.27 -1.81
N VAL A 100 -5.68 5.61 -3.07
CA VAL A 100 -6.01 4.78 -4.25
C VAL A 100 -5.44 3.36 -4.09
N SER A 101 -4.17 3.27 -3.72
CA SER A 101 -3.48 2.00 -3.49
C SER A 101 -4.19 1.14 -2.46
N LEU A 102 -4.44 1.70 -1.27
CA LEU A 102 -5.03 0.97 -0.14
C LEU A 102 -6.42 0.41 -0.51
N SER A 103 -7.27 1.22 -1.10
CA SER A 103 -8.62 0.81 -1.49
C SER A 103 -8.61 -0.28 -2.57
N CYS A 104 -7.81 -0.09 -3.64
CA CYS A 104 -7.67 -1.10 -4.70
C CYS A 104 -7.09 -2.41 -4.16
N PHE A 105 -6.08 -2.36 -3.30
CA PHE A 105 -5.45 -3.55 -2.73
C PHE A 105 -6.45 -4.34 -1.87
N MET A 106 -7.12 -3.68 -0.94
CA MET A 106 -8.08 -4.32 -0.04
C MET A 106 -9.28 -4.91 -0.79
N ALA A 107 -9.84 -4.17 -1.76
CA ALA A 107 -10.96 -4.65 -2.55
C ALA A 107 -10.56 -5.85 -3.43
N MET A 108 -9.40 -5.80 -4.10
CA MET A 108 -8.95 -6.88 -4.97
C MET A 108 -8.60 -8.14 -4.19
N THR A 109 -7.91 -8.02 -3.05
CA THR A 109 -7.57 -9.18 -2.22
C THR A 109 -8.80 -9.82 -1.59
N SER A 110 -9.79 -9.03 -1.16
CA SER A 110 -11.08 -9.53 -0.68
C SER A 110 -11.83 -10.30 -1.77
N TYR A 111 -11.84 -9.77 -2.99
CA TYR A 111 -12.41 -10.47 -4.15
C TYR A 111 -11.67 -11.79 -4.42
N LEU A 112 -10.35 -11.78 -4.46
CA LEU A 112 -9.55 -12.99 -4.70
C LEU A 112 -9.78 -14.06 -3.63
N ILE A 113 -9.94 -13.68 -2.37
CA ILE A 113 -10.29 -14.61 -1.28
C ILE A 113 -11.66 -15.22 -1.54
N SER A 114 -12.66 -14.39 -1.86
CA SER A 114 -14.05 -14.86 -2.05
C SER A 114 -14.20 -15.87 -3.20
N VAL A 115 -13.37 -15.75 -4.24
CA VAL A 115 -13.40 -16.67 -5.39
C VAL A 115 -12.43 -17.86 -5.25
N SER A 116 -11.58 -17.88 -4.22
CA SER A 116 -10.55 -18.91 -4.01
C SER A 116 -10.96 -20.01 -3.04
N VAL A 117 -12.05 -19.83 -2.32
CA VAL A 117 -12.53 -20.78 -1.30
C VAL A 117 -14.05 -20.95 -1.38
N GLU A 118 -14.57 -22.05 -0.82
CA GLU A 118 -15.99 -22.26 -0.67
C GLU A 118 -16.63 -21.21 0.26
N LYS A 119 -17.92 -20.93 0.08
CA LYS A 119 -18.64 -19.86 0.79
C LYS A 119 -18.50 -19.95 2.31
N GLU A 120 -18.55 -21.16 2.84
CA GLU A 120 -18.43 -21.44 4.28
C GLU A 120 -17.01 -21.13 4.84
N ALA A 121 -15.99 -21.18 4.00
CA ALA A 121 -14.60 -20.94 4.36
C ALA A 121 -14.17 -19.48 4.18
N VAL A 122 -14.95 -18.62 3.52
CA VAL A 122 -14.59 -17.22 3.23
C VAL A 122 -14.28 -16.43 4.51
N ALA A 123 -15.11 -16.58 5.55
CA ALA A 123 -14.90 -15.86 6.81
C ALA A 123 -13.57 -16.26 7.49
N LYS A 124 -13.24 -17.55 7.50
CA LYS A 124 -11.97 -18.07 8.05
C LYS A 124 -10.76 -17.59 7.23
N ALA A 125 -10.87 -17.61 5.91
CA ALA A 125 -9.81 -17.15 5.00
C ALA A 125 -9.57 -15.64 5.14
N SER A 126 -10.64 -14.85 5.25
CA SER A 126 -10.56 -13.39 5.49
C SER A 126 -9.96 -13.07 6.86
N GLY A 127 -10.32 -13.83 7.89
CA GLY A 127 -9.71 -13.70 9.23
C GLY A 127 -8.20 -13.96 9.20
N MET A 128 -7.76 -15.02 8.51
CA MET A 128 -6.35 -15.34 8.34
C MET A 128 -5.60 -14.23 7.56
N PHE A 129 -6.18 -13.74 6.48
CA PHE A 129 -5.66 -12.60 5.71
C PHE A 129 -5.47 -11.36 6.58
N SER A 130 -6.48 -11.02 7.41
CA SER A 130 -6.44 -9.85 8.29
C SER A 130 -5.39 -9.98 9.40
N ILE A 131 -5.25 -11.18 9.99
CA ILE A 131 -4.24 -11.44 11.03
C ILE A 131 -2.84 -11.30 10.45
N ILE A 132 -2.56 -11.95 9.32
CA ILE A 132 -1.24 -11.95 8.69
C ILE A 132 -0.87 -10.54 8.21
N GLY A 133 -1.81 -9.83 7.58
CA GLY A 133 -1.62 -8.43 7.21
C GLY A 133 -1.42 -7.52 8.43
N GLY A 134 -2.22 -7.71 9.49
CA GLY A 134 -2.08 -6.97 10.74
C GLY A 134 -0.70 -7.14 11.39
N ILE A 135 -0.16 -8.36 11.40
CA ILE A 135 1.21 -8.61 11.88
C ILE A 135 2.23 -7.79 11.05
N GLY A 136 2.09 -7.75 9.71
CA GLY A 136 2.92 -6.92 8.85
C GLY A 136 2.90 -5.45 9.25
N GLY A 137 1.70 -4.92 9.54
CA GLY A 137 1.54 -3.55 10.02
C GLY A 137 2.15 -3.29 11.40
N LEU A 138 2.01 -4.23 12.33
CA LEU A 138 2.57 -4.11 13.69
C LEU A 138 4.09 -4.13 13.71
N VAL A 139 4.72 -4.97 12.90
CA VAL A 139 6.19 -5.07 12.87
C VAL A 139 6.84 -3.99 11.99
N ALA A 140 6.05 -3.33 11.13
CA ALA A 140 6.55 -2.35 10.18
C ALA A 140 7.41 -1.24 10.80
N PRO A 141 7.00 -0.54 11.87
CA PRO A 141 7.82 0.53 12.46
C PRO A 141 9.18 0.01 12.95
N ILE A 142 9.22 -1.21 13.50
CA ILE A 142 10.45 -1.83 14.00
C ILE A 142 11.34 -2.23 12.84
N VAL A 143 10.80 -2.94 11.85
CA VAL A 143 11.57 -3.41 10.69
C VAL A 143 12.08 -2.24 9.86
N LEU A 144 11.19 -1.33 9.46
CA LEU A 144 11.56 -0.19 8.62
C LEU A 144 12.48 0.79 9.37
N GLY A 145 12.24 1.02 10.67
CA GLY A 145 13.09 1.87 11.49
C GLY A 145 14.51 1.31 11.64
N ASN A 146 14.65 0.01 11.91
CA ASN A 146 15.96 -0.63 11.99
C ASN A 146 16.66 -0.62 10.63
N VAL A 147 15.99 -1.00 9.55
CA VAL A 147 16.58 -0.96 8.20
C VAL A 147 17.00 0.46 7.84
N ALA A 148 16.18 1.48 8.14
CA ALA A 148 16.52 2.89 7.92
C ALA A 148 17.79 3.29 8.70
N THR A 149 17.89 2.86 9.96
CA THR A 149 19.06 3.18 10.80
C THR A 149 20.33 2.52 10.29
N TYR A 150 20.28 1.21 10.00
CA TYR A 150 21.50 0.45 9.64
C TYR A 150 21.92 0.64 8.18
N VAL A 151 20.99 0.88 7.26
CA VAL A 151 21.28 0.98 5.81
C VAL A 151 21.44 2.43 5.36
N LEU A 152 20.60 3.35 5.90
CA LEU A 152 20.55 4.74 5.46
C LEU A 152 21.05 5.74 6.54
N GLY A 153 21.61 5.23 7.65
CA GLY A 153 22.28 6.03 8.65
C GLY A 153 21.36 6.81 9.60
N GLY A 154 20.06 6.54 9.63
CA GLY A 154 19.14 7.17 10.58
C GLY A 154 17.68 6.81 10.38
N ASN A 155 16.95 6.78 11.51
CA ASN A 155 15.51 6.51 11.51
C ASN A 155 14.71 7.81 11.23
N HIS A 156 14.87 8.39 10.03
CA HIS A 156 14.11 9.55 9.58
C HIS A 156 12.94 9.12 8.68
N PRO A 157 11.82 9.88 8.65
CA PRO A 157 10.69 9.58 7.78
C PRO A 157 11.08 9.38 6.31
N VAL A 158 11.97 10.22 5.78
CA VAL A 158 12.45 10.15 4.39
C VAL A 158 13.16 8.83 4.10
N ASN A 159 13.98 8.32 5.03
CA ASN A 159 14.67 7.04 4.89
C ASN A 159 13.68 5.87 4.87
N GLN A 160 12.65 5.90 5.72
CA GLN A 160 11.59 4.87 5.70
C GLN A 160 10.76 4.95 4.42
N PHE A 161 10.47 6.14 3.89
CA PHE A 161 9.80 6.29 2.58
C PHE A 161 10.66 5.77 1.44
N THR A 162 11.98 5.96 1.49
CA THR A 162 12.91 5.42 0.48
C THR A 162 12.89 3.88 0.48
N ILE A 163 12.93 3.26 1.65
CA ILE A 163 12.85 1.79 1.77
C ILE A 163 11.50 1.29 1.27
N ALA A 164 10.40 1.95 1.65
CA ALA A 164 9.07 1.59 1.21
C ALA A 164 8.90 1.77 -0.30
N PHE A 165 9.47 2.81 -0.88
CA PHE A 165 9.50 3.05 -2.33
C PHE A 165 10.13 1.88 -3.08
N VAL A 166 11.37 1.52 -2.70
CA VAL A 166 12.10 0.41 -3.32
C VAL A 166 11.36 -0.91 -3.10
N GLY A 167 10.92 -1.17 -1.87
CA GLY A 167 10.18 -2.40 -1.53
C GLY A 167 8.87 -2.55 -2.31
N MET A 168 8.08 -1.48 -2.42
CA MET A 168 6.84 -1.49 -3.20
C MET A 168 7.09 -1.62 -4.70
N LEU A 169 8.14 -0.99 -5.25
CA LEU A 169 8.52 -1.16 -6.65
C LEU A 169 8.88 -2.61 -6.94
N MET A 170 9.77 -3.21 -6.15
CA MET A 170 10.17 -4.61 -6.33
C MET A 170 8.94 -5.55 -6.20
N PHE A 171 8.12 -5.33 -5.19
CA PHE A 171 6.91 -6.12 -4.99
C PHE A 171 5.91 -5.96 -6.15
N GLY A 172 5.69 -4.74 -6.63
CA GLY A 172 4.83 -4.46 -7.78
C GLY A 172 5.32 -5.13 -9.07
N ILE A 173 6.63 -5.13 -9.32
CA ILE A 173 7.24 -5.83 -10.47
C ILE A 173 6.99 -7.34 -10.38
N VAL A 174 7.24 -7.95 -9.20
CA VAL A 174 7.02 -9.39 -8.99
C VAL A 174 5.56 -9.77 -9.24
N VAL A 175 4.61 -8.97 -8.71
CA VAL A 175 3.18 -9.23 -8.89
C VAL A 175 2.76 -9.03 -10.35
N THR A 176 3.34 -8.05 -11.06
CA THR A 176 3.08 -7.83 -12.50
C THR A 176 3.53 -9.02 -13.34
N ILE A 177 4.73 -9.54 -13.08
CA ILE A 177 5.27 -10.72 -13.78
C ILE A 177 4.40 -11.96 -13.50
N SER A 178 3.95 -12.12 -12.26
CA SER A 178 3.06 -13.22 -11.87
C SER A 178 1.70 -13.14 -12.57
N GLY A 179 1.15 -11.92 -12.71
CA GLY A 179 -0.09 -11.68 -13.46
C GLY A 179 0.03 -12.04 -14.95
N ARG A 180 1.18 -11.75 -15.57
CA ARG A 180 1.46 -12.14 -16.96
C ARG A 180 1.40 -13.65 -17.17
N LYS A 181 2.09 -14.40 -16.30
CA LYS A 181 2.10 -15.87 -16.38
C LYS A 181 0.71 -16.50 -16.22
N MET A 182 -0.15 -15.91 -15.39
CA MET A 182 -1.54 -16.38 -15.25
C MET A 182 -2.36 -16.12 -16.51
N LYS A 183 -2.15 -15.00 -17.18
CA LYS A 183 -2.83 -14.69 -18.45
C LYS A 183 -2.44 -15.65 -19.57
N GLU A 184 -1.16 -15.97 -19.71
CA GLU A 184 -0.64 -16.91 -20.72
C GLU A 184 -1.16 -18.33 -20.51
N LYS A 185 -1.45 -18.73 -19.27
CA LYS A 185 -1.97 -20.08 -18.95
C LYS A 185 -3.48 -20.22 -19.22
N ASN A 186 -4.21 -19.10 -19.31
CA ASN A 186 -5.67 -19.08 -19.52
C ASN A 186 -6.06 -18.77 -20.98
N GLN A 187 -5.08 -18.63 -21.88
CA GLN A 187 -5.23 -18.57 -23.35
C GLN A 187 -4.88 -19.92 -23.98
#